data_023c86def2f7351efb705027687c4db8
#
_entry.id   023c86def2f7351efb705027687c4db8
#
_cell.length_a   1.000
_cell.length_b   1.000
_cell.length_c   1.000
_cell.angle_alpha   90.00
_cell.angle_beta   90.00
_cell.angle_gamma   90.00
#
_symmetry.space_group_name_H-M   'P 1'
#
loop_
_entity.id
_entity.type
_entity.pdbx_description
1 polymer ?
#
loop_
_entity_poly.entity_id
_entity_poly.type
_entity_poly.pdbx_seq_one_letter_code
_entity_poly.pdbx_strand_id
1 'polypeptide(L)'
;MKRTLFFCLTLLLSILSYAQELPYSKYLNFSKVEFKENRFKYHEKTNTWYLNKTSALNTTLNILAIIADAEEEVRPDCNDYSIIVQFGESDQASCIRVIYYNDDTYHKLLAFVKTNCQNVIDVTSGKITKYLATYGDYEIELKLEENIISRTSAHTADPHTVKNVDESYNEYEYVIRTGVEPWSRYLDKQAEKQAKRDAKGKKKQSVENMW
;
A
#
# COMPACT_ATOMS: atom_id res chain seq x y z
N MET A 1 -25.43 5.95 44.72
CA MET A 1 -25.14 6.84 43.60
C MET A 1 -23.66 7.10 43.32
N LYS A 2 -22.80 7.42 44.32
CA LYS A 2 -21.35 7.68 44.06
C LYS A 2 -20.58 6.47 43.52
N ARG A 3 -20.91 5.24 43.93
CA ARG A 3 -20.23 4.01 43.44
C ARG A 3 -20.57 3.64 42.00
N THR A 4 -21.81 3.88 41.57
CA THR A 4 -22.26 3.64 40.19
C THR A 4 -21.62 4.65 39.21
N LEU A 5 -21.45 5.89 39.64
CA LEU A 5 -20.82 6.93 38.83
C LEU A 5 -19.31 6.62 38.58
N PHE A 6 -18.63 6.09 39.61
CA PHE A 6 -17.23 5.70 39.52
C PHE A 6 -17.04 4.49 38.59
N PHE A 7 -17.96 3.52 38.62
CA PHE A 7 -17.92 2.36 37.72
C PHE A 7 -18.17 2.74 36.27
N CYS A 8 -19.12 3.66 36.02
CA CYS A 8 -19.34 4.17 34.65
C CYS A 8 -18.17 5.01 34.14
N LEU A 9 -17.50 5.76 35.02
CA LEU A 9 -16.34 6.56 34.62
C LEU A 9 -15.13 5.70 34.33
N THR A 10 -14.90 4.62 35.11
CA THR A 10 -13.81 3.66 34.82
C THR A 10 -14.09 2.84 33.58
N LEU A 11 -15.33 2.48 33.29
CA LEU A 11 -15.72 1.80 32.05
C LEU A 11 -15.56 2.73 30.84
N LEU A 12 -15.95 4.00 30.96
CA LEU A 12 -15.70 5.01 29.90
C LEU A 12 -14.22 5.25 29.66
N LEU A 13 -13.41 5.33 30.71
CA LEU A 13 -11.95 5.48 30.60
C LEU A 13 -11.29 4.23 29.99
N SER A 14 -11.79 3.04 30.28
CA SER A 14 -11.28 1.81 29.66
C SER A 14 -11.66 1.69 28.17
N ILE A 15 -12.81 2.21 27.76
CA ILE A 15 -13.22 2.26 26.35
C ILE A 15 -12.39 3.30 25.59
N LEU A 16 -12.04 4.42 26.21
CA LEU A 16 -11.15 5.43 25.63
C LEU A 16 -9.69 5.00 25.51
N SER A 17 -9.24 3.98 26.29
CA SER A 17 -7.86 3.48 26.25
C SER A 17 -7.57 2.48 25.13
N TYR A 18 -8.57 2.06 24.37
CA TYR A 18 -8.42 1.11 23.26
C TYR A 18 -8.46 1.76 21.88
N ALA A 19 -8.11 3.03 21.75
CA ALA A 19 -7.77 3.56 20.44
C ALA A 19 -6.50 2.86 19.99
N GLN A 20 -6.66 1.82 19.17
CA GLN A 20 -5.52 1.08 18.61
C GLN A 20 -4.69 2.06 17.79
N GLU A 21 -3.41 2.19 18.13
CA GLU A 21 -2.50 3.11 17.45
C GLU A 21 -2.49 2.81 15.94
N LEU A 22 -2.47 3.87 15.14
CA LEU A 22 -2.40 3.74 13.68
C LEU A 22 -1.12 2.97 13.28
N PRO A 23 -1.24 1.82 12.61
CA PRO A 23 -0.08 1.02 12.21
C PRO A 23 0.91 1.87 11.41
N TYR A 24 2.21 1.73 11.70
CA TYR A 24 3.33 2.45 11.07
C TYR A 24 3.40 3.96 11.32
N SER A 25 2.44 4.59 12.02
CA SER A 25 2.42 6.04 12.27
C SER A 25 3.67 6.56 12.99
N LYS A 26 4.36 5.72 13.75
CA LYS A 26 5.63 6.07 14.41
C LYS A 26 6.65 6.69 13.46
N TYR A 27 6.67 6.25 12.19
CA TYR A 27 7.61 6.78 11.20
C TYR A 27 7.30 8.21 10.75
N LEU A 28 6.08 8.73 11.01
CA LEU A 28 5.75 10.14 10.75
C LEU A 28 6.51 11.10 11.67
N ASN A 29 6.88 10.61 12.85
CA ASN A 29 7.53 11.39 13.90
C ASN A 29 9.04 11.12 14.03
N PHE A 30 9.61 10.25 13.20
CA PHE A 30 11.02 9.93 13.25
C PHE A 30 11.87 11.13 12.82
N SER A 31 12.89 11.44 13.61
CA SER A 31 13.97 12.32 13.22
C SER A 31 14.89 11.66 12.18
N LYS A 32 15.69 12.47 11.49
CA LYS A 32 16.71 11.96 10.54
C LYS A 32 17.73 11.02 11.21
N VAL A 33 17.99 11.20 12.51
CA VAL A 33 18.87 10.34 13.30
C VAL A 33 18.22 8.97 13.50
N GLU A 34 16.95 8.96 13.94
CA GLU A 34 16.20 7.72 14.16
C GLU A 34 16.04 6.90 12.86
N PHE A 35 15.85 7.55 11.71
CA PHE A 35 15.84 6.83 10.43
C PHE A 35 17.18 6.11 10.18
N LYS A 36 18.32 6.76 10.42
CA LYS A 36 19.66 6.15 10.25
C LYS A 36 19.88 4.99 11.23
N GLU A 37 19.52 5.18 12.49
CA GLU A 37 19.63 4.14 13.55
C GLU A 37 18.79 2.92 13.21
N ASN A 38 17.61 3.11 12.60
CA ASN A 38 16.71 2.06 12.12
C ASN A 38 17.08 1.55 10.71
N ARG A 39 18.29 1.85 10.21
CA ARG A 39 18.84 1.35 8.93
C ARG A 39 18.10 1.81 7.68
N PHE A 40 17.33 2.88 7.76
CA PHE A 40 16.79 3.52 6.56
C PHE A 40 17.91 4.18 5.77
N LYS A 41 17.79 4.14 4.45
CA LYS A 41 18.65 4.85 3.51
C LYS A 41 17.93 6.09 3.00
N TYR A 42 18.66 7.18 2.83
CA TYR A 42 18.10 8.42 2.31
C TYR A 42 18.35 8.56 0.81
N HIS A 43 17.32 8.94 0.08
CA HIS A 43 17.40 9.25 -1.34
C HIS A 43 17.11 10.75 -1.56
N GLU A 44 18.17 11.51 -1.85
CA GLU A 44 18.15 12.97 -1.90
C GLU A 44 17.21 13.51 -2.99
N LYS A 45 17.26 12.95 -4.20
CA LYS A 45 16.45 13.43 -5.34
C LYS A 45 14.94 13.41 -5.09
N THR A 46 14.46 12.49 -4.30
CA THR A 46 13.03 12.31 -4.00
C THR A 46 12.65 12.75 -2.59
N ASN A 47 13.62 13.19 -1.78
CA ASN A 47 13.45 13.52 -0.37
C ASN A 47 12.75 12.39 0.40
N THR A 48 13.23 11.15 0.22
CA THR A 48 12.63 9.96 0.81
C THR A 48 13.62 9.17 1.64
N TRP A 49 13.11 8.61 2.76
CA TRP A 49 13.80 7.57 3.50
C TRP A 49 13.18 6.22 3.15
N TYR A 50 13.98 5.20 2.92
CA TYR A 50 13.49 3.88 2.57
C TYR A 50 14.24 2.78 3.33
N LEU A 51 13.49 1.74 3.69
CA LEU A 51 13.98 0.51 4.29
C LEU A 51 13.44 -0.66 3.46
N ASN A 52 14.35 -1.44 2.88
CA ASN A 52 14.00 -2.68 2.18
C ASN A 52 14.53 -3.85 3.00
N LYS A 53 13.68 -4.84 3.19
CA LYS A 53 14.05 -6.15 3.72
C LYS A 53 13.70 -7.20 2.69
N THR A 54 14.73 -7.87 2.21
CA THR A 54 14.62 -8.98 1.26
C THR A 54 15.16 -10.24 1.92
N SER A 55 14.53 -11.37 1.72
CA SER A 55 14.99 -12.66 2.23
C SER A 55 16.39 -12.97 1.70
N ALA A 56 17.17 -13.74 2.46
CA ALA A 56 18.53 -14.12 2.04
C ALA A 56 18.49 -14.93 0.72
N LEU A 57 17.46 -15.76 0.55
CA LEU A 57 17.26 -16.54 -0.67
C LEU A 57 17.05 -15.64 -1.89
N ASN A 58 16.09 -14.70 -1.79
CA ASN A 58 15.79 -13.77 -2.88
C ASN A 58 16.96 -12.84 -3.18
N THR A 59 17.71 -12.42 -2.16
CA THR A 59 18.94 -11.65 -2.37
C THR A 59 19.95 -12.45 -3.20
N THR A 60 20.15 -13.73 -2.90
CA THR A 60 21.05 -14.60 -3.64
C THR A 60 20.56 -14.84 -5.06
N LEU A 61 19.28 -15.12 -5.26
CA LEU A 61 18.68 -15.33 -6.58
C LEU A 61 18.78 -14.08 -7.45
N ASN A 62 18.52 -12.90 -6.91
CA ASN A 62 18.70 -11.63 -7.63
C ASN A 62 20.15 -11.41 -8.07
N ILE A 63 21.13 -11.72 -7.20
CA ILE A 63 22.56 -11.63 -7.57
C ILE A 63 22.89 -12.62 -8.70
N LEU A 64 22.41 -13.85 -8.61
CA LEU A 64 22.62 -14.85 -9.65
C LEU A 64 21.97 -14.46 -10.98
N ALA A 65 20.77 -13.91 -10.95
CA ALA A 65 20.08 -13.40 -12.15
C ALA A 65 20.87 -12.26 -12.81
N ILE A 66 21.38 -11.30 -12.02
CA ILE A 66 22.25 -10.22 -12.53
C ILE A 66 23.53 -10.78 -13.15
N ILE A 67 24.18 -11.75 -12.52
CA ILE A 67 25.43 -12.37 -13.04
C ILE A 67 25.15 -13.12 -14.34
N ALA A 68 23.99 -13.78 -14.45
CA ALA A 68 23.57 -14.54 -15.62
C ALA A 68 22.99 -13.67 -16.75
N ASP A 69 22.90 -12.35 -16.55
CA ASP A 69 22.20 -11.42 -17.47
C ASP A 69 20.77 -11.91 -17.80
N ALA A 70 20.13 -12.50 -16.80
CA ALA A 70 18.77 -13.05 -16.91
C ALA A 70 17.74 -11.98 -16.53
N GLU A 71 16.77 -11.76 -17.41
CA GLU A 71 15.61 -10.87 -17.13
C GLU A 71 14.56 -11.52 -16.20
N GLU A 72 14.96 -12.56 -15.45
CA GLU A 72 14.04 -13.24 -14.56
C GLU A 72 13.71 -12.42 -13.32
N GLU A 73 12.45 -12.03 -13.20
CA GLU A 73 11.92 -11.46 -11.97
C GLU A 73 11.84 -12.55 -10.88
N VAL A 74 12.44 -12.27 -9.72
CA VAL A 74 12.38 -13.17 -8.57
C VAL A 74 11.10 -12.90 -7.80
N ARG A 75 10.27 -13.95 -7.59
CA ARG A 75 9.07 -13.85 -6.78
C ARG A 75 9.43 -13.39 -5.35
N PRO A 76 8.75 -12.35 -4.82
CA PRO A 76 8.95 -11.92 -3.44
C PRO A 76 8.62 -13.01 -2.43
N ASP A 77 9.38 -13.07 -1.34
CA ASP A 77 9.07 -13.92 -0.19
C ASP A 77 8.03 -13.22 0.71
N CYS A 78 7.22 -14.00 1.42
CA CYS A 78 6.21 -13.45 2.33
C CYS A 78 6.79 -12.58 3.46
N ASN A 79 8.09 -12.69 3.75
CA ASN A 79 8.80 -11.87 4.73
C ASN A 79 9.47 -10.64 4.12
N ASP A 80 9.42 -10.48 2.80
CA ASP A 80 9.96 -9.31 2.12
C ASP A 80 9.02 -8.11 2.33
N TYR A 81 9.61 -6.94 2.56
CA TYR A 81 8.85 -5.70 2.66
C TYR A 81 9.71 -4.48 2.36
N SER A 82 9.04 -3.41 1.99
CA SER A 82 9.64 -2.09 1.79
C SER A 82 8.84 -1.05 2.56
N ILE A 83 9.53 -0.15 3.26
CA ILE A 83 8.92 1.01 3.89
C ILE A 83 9.55 2.25 3.26
N ILE A 84 8.72 3.12 2.73
CA ILE A 84 9.13 4.37 2.08
C ILE A 84 8.46 5.52 2.83
N VAL A 85 9.25 6.44 3.33
CA VAL A 85 8.76 7.64 4.02
C VAL A 85 9.15 8.87 3.22
N GLN A 86 8.18 9.58 2.71
CA GLN A 86 8.35 10.79 1.93
C GLN A 86 8.17 12.02 2.82
N PHE A 87 9.06 13.00 2.66
CA PHE A 87 8.99 14.27 3.35
C PHE A 87 8.33 15.33 2.46
N GLY A 88 7.50 16.16 3.08
CA GLY A 88 6.95 17.34 2.45
C GLY A 88 7.96 18.51 2.44
N GLU A 89 7.49 19.69 2.03
CA GLU A 89 8.29 20.92 2.03
C GLU A 89 8.72 21.35 3.45
N SER A 90 7.97 20.96 4.48
CA SER A 90 8.18 21.36 5.88
C SER A 90 9.18 20.48 6.65
N ASP A 91 9.97 19.66 5.99
CA ASP A 91 10.91 18.68 6.63
C ASP A 91 10.20 17.69 7.59
N GLN A 92 8.88 17.53 7.42
CA GLN A 92 8.05 16.56 8.12
C GLN A 92 7.62 15.46 7.17
N ALA A 93 7.49 14.24 7.69
CA ALA A 93 6.98 13.13 6.91
C ALA A 93 5.52 13.40 6.49
N SER A 94 5.26 13.36 5.20
CA SER A 94 3.94 13.62 4.62
C SER A 94 3.26 12.35 4.10
N CYS A 95 4.04 11.31 3.82
CA CYS A 95 3.52 10.04 3.32
C CYS A 95 4.40 8.89 3.79
N ILE A 96 3.74 7.83 4.25
CA ILE A 96 4.36 6.52 4.49
C ILE A 96 3.72 5.55 3.52
N ARG A 97 4.55 4.79 2.81
CA ARG A 97 4.12 3.69 1.95
C ARG A 97 4.81 2.42 2.43
N VAL A 98 4.04 1.38 2.70
CA VAL A 98 4.54 0.05 3.08
C VAL A 98 4.09 -0.94 2.04
N ILE A 99 5.05 -1.58 1.37
CA ILE A 99 4.81 -2.67 0.41
C ILE A 99 5.23 -3.96 1.10
N TYR A 100 4.41 -5.00 1.04
CA TYR A 100 4.66 -6.29 1.69
C TYR A 100 3.93 -7.41 0.96
N TYR A 101 4.27 -8.67 1.31
CA TYR A 101 3.82 -9.87 0.59
C TYR A 101 3.20 -10.92 1.54
N ASN A 102 2.80 -10.51 2.73
CA ASN A 102 2.28 -11.38 3.78
C ASN A 102 0.78 -11.20 3.95
N ASP A 103 0.00 -12.26 3.70
CA ASP A 103 -1.46 -12.28 3.78
C ASP A 103 -1.97 -11.99 5.20
N ASP A 104 -1.32 -12.53 6.24
CA ASP A 104 -1.73 -12.29 7.63
C ASP A 104 -1.61 -10.82 8.01
N THR A 105 -0.56 -10.15 7.52
CA THR A 105 -0.37 -8.71 7.71
C THR A 105 -1.48 -7.92 7.03
N TYR A 106 -1.83 -8.30 5.80
CA TYR A 106 -2.95 -7.69 5.08
C TYR A 106 -4.27 -7.82 5.85
N HIS A 107 -4.61 -9.03 6.30
CA HIS A 107 -5.84 -9.25 7.05
C HIS A 107 -5.90 -8.47 8.35
N LYS A 108 -4.77 -8.32 9.06
CA LYS A 108 -4.68 -7.48 10.26
C LYS A 108 -4.91 -6.00 9.95
N LEU A 109 -4.29 -5.48 8.88
CA LEU A 109 -4.47 -4.10 8.45
C LEU A 109 -5.89 -3.87 7.92
N LEU A 110 -6.48 -4.80 7.19
CA LEU A 110 -7.86 -4.72 6.73
C LEU A 110 -8.86 -4.69 7.91
N ALA A 111 -8.63 -5.54 8.90
CA ALA A 111 -9.42 -5.53 10.13
C ALA A 111 -9.29 -4.18 10.85
N PHE A 112 -8.07 -3.64 10.97
CA PHE A 112 -7.84 -2.31 11.52
C PHE A 112 -8.59 -1.23 10.75
N VAL A 113 -8.48 -1.19 9.43
CA VAL A 113 -9.16 -0.20 8.58
C VAL A 113 -10.66 -0.29 8.76
N LYS A 114 -11.25 -1.48 8.73
CA LYS A 114 -12.70 -1.67 8.86
C LYS A 114 -13.24 -1.35 10.26
N THR A 115 -12.41 -1.49 11.31
CA THR A 115 -12.87 -1.34 12.71
C THR A 115 -12.56 0.04 13.27
N ASN A 116 -11.42 0.64 12.92
CA ASN A 116 -10.89 1.83 13.57
C ASN A 116 -10.91 3.08 12.68
N CYS A 117 -11.03 2.91 11.35
CA CYS A 117 -11.05 4.03 10.42
C CYS A 117 -12.49 4.49 10.12
N GLN A 118 -12.62 5.74 9.69
CA GLN A 118 -13.86 6.35 9.25
C GLN A 118 -13.87 6.47 7.72
N ASN A 119 -15.04 6.72 7.13
CA ASN A 119 -15.24 6.97 5.70
C ASN A 119 -14.60 5.87 4.82
N VAL A 120 -14.75 4.60 5.23
CA VAL A 120 -14.20 3.47 4.50
C VAL A 120 -14.92 3.30 3.17
N ILE A 121 -14.18 3.40 2.07
CA ILE A 121 -14.68 3.29 0.69
C ILE A 121 -13.97 2.12 0.01
N ASP A 122 -14.74 1.21 -0.56
CA ASP A 122 -14.23 0.13 -1.42
C ASP A 122 -14.19 0.61 -2.87
N VAL A 123 -12.99 0.59 -3.47
CA VAL A 123 -12.74 1.05 -4.86
C VAL A 123 -12.17 -0.11 -5.69
N THR A 124 -12.59 -1.33 -5.40
CA THR A 124 -12.13 -2.53 -6.07
C THR A 124 -12.41 -2.49 -7.58
N SER A 125 -11.41 -2.80 -8.39
CA SER A 125 -11.50 -2.83 -9.84
C SER A 125 -10.56 -3.88 -10.45
N GLY A 126 -11.11 -4.87 -11.13
CA GLY A 126 -10.35 -5.93 -11.77
C GLY A 126 -9.54 -6.74 -10.78
N LYS A 127 -8.21 -6.81 -10.97
CA LYS A 127 -7.26 -7.52 -10.10
C LYS A 127 -6.81 -6.72 -8.88
N ILE A 128 -7.30 -5.49 -8.73
CA ILE A 128 -6.91 -4.59 -7.65
C ILE A 128 -8.08 -4.46 -6.69
N THR A 129 -7.88 -4.87 -5.44
CA THR A 129 -8.77 -4.56 -4.32
C THR A 129 -8.18 -3.38 -3.56
N LYS A 130 -8.94 -2.31 -3.40
CA LYS A 130 -8.47 -1.09 -2.74
C LYS A 130 -9.51 -0.55 -1.77
N TYR A 131 -9.07 -0.26 -0.54
CA TYR A 131 -9.84 0.45 0.47
C TYR A 131 -9.22 1.82 0.73
N LEU A 132 -10.05 2.85 0.72
CA LEU A 132 -9.70 4.21 1.11
C LEU A 132 -10.44 4.54 2.40
N ALA A 133 -9.77 5.17 3.36
CA ALA A 133 -10.34 5.48 4.67
C ALA A 133 -9.68 6.71 5.29
N THR A 134 -10.22 7.19 6.41
CA THR A 134 -9.61 8.24 7.22
C THR A 134 -9.43 7.76 8.66
N TYR A 135 -8.33 8.18 9.31
CA TYR A 135 -8.05 7.96 10.72
C TYR A 135 -7.55 9.26 11.36
N GLY A 136 -8.42 9.97 12.08
CA GLY A 136 -8.11 11.33 12.51
C GLY A 136 -7.82 12.23 11.30
N ASP A 137 -6.64 12.86 11.30
CA ASP A 137 -6.18 13.75 10.24
C ASP A 137 -5.40 13.01 9.13
N TYR A 138 -5.36 11.68 9.17
CA TYR A 138 -4.64 10.87 8.21
C TYR A 138 -5.58 10.25 7.19
N GLU A 139 -5.12 10.18 5.96
CA GLU A 139 -5.74 9.39 4.91
C GLU A 139 -5.03 8.06 4.75
N ILE A 140 -5.82 7.00 4.70
CA ILE A 140 -5.35 5.61 4.65
C ILE A 140 -5.76 5.00 3.32
N GLU A 141 -4.82 4.34 2.67
CA GLU A 141 -5.07 3.49 1.53
C GLU A 141 -4.54 2.09 1.84
N LEU A 142 -5.37 1.07 1.64
CA LEU A 142 -4.97 -0.34 1.70
C LEU A 142 -5.28 -0.98 0.36
N LYS A 143 -4.26 -1.50 -0.32
CA LYS A 143 -4.36 -2.10 -1.66
C LYS A 143 -3.87 -3.55 -1.62
N LEU A 144 -4.54 -4.40 -2.36
CA LEU A 144 -4.13 -5.73 -2.76
C LEU A 144 -4.08 -5.76 -4.29
N GLU A 145 -2.99 -6.23 -4.85
CA GLU A 145 -2.82 -6.46 -6.28
C GLU A 145 -2.32 -7.86 -6.54
N GLU A 146 -3.02 -8.61 -7.38
CA GLU A 146 -2.58 -9.92 -7.84
C GLU A 146 -1.63 -9.75 -9.03
N ASN A 147 -0.38 -10.17 -8.85
CA ASN A 147 0.66 -10.14 -9.86
C ASN A 147 0.97 -11.54 -10.38
N ILE A 148 1.44 -11.64 -11.62
CA ILE A 148 1.82 -12.88 -12.27
C ILE A 148 3.25 -12.74 -12.75
N ILE A 149 4.10 -13.69 -12.36
CA ILE A 149 5.46 -13.86 -12.90
C ILE A 149 5.45 -15.05 -13.84
N SER A 150 5.83 -14.83 -15.07
CA SER A 150 6.05 -15.91 -16.04
C SER A 150 7.51 -16.37 -15.99
N ARG A 151 7.74 -17.59 -15.57
CA ARG A 151 9.07 -18.20 -15.55
C ARG A 151 9.24 -19.16 -16.69
N THR A 152 10.38 -19.05 -17.36
CA THR A 152 10.81 -20.02 -18.37
C THR A 152 11.54 -21.16 -17.67
N SER A 153 10.92 -22.32 -17.51
CA SER A 153 11.62 -23.49 -16.98
C SER A 153 12.10 -24.39 -18.12
N ALA A 154 13.42 -24.56 -18.25
CA ALA A 154 14.00 -25.61 -19.07
C ALA A 154 13.75 -26.96 -18.38
N HIS A 155 13.00 -27.87 -19.03
CA HIS A 155 12.79 -29.21 -18.50
C HIS A 155 14.09 -30.01 -18.70
N THR A 156 14.66 -30.53 -17.62
CA THR A 156 15.92 -31.31 -17.64
C THR A 156 15.85 -32.61 -18.45
N ALA A 157 14.66 -33.06 -18.83
CA ALA A 157 14.46 -34.27 -19.60
C ALA A 157 14.47 -34.05 -21.13
N ASP A 158 14.14 -32.82 -21.59
CA ASP A 158 14.19 -32.46 -23.02
C ASP A 158 14.55 -30.96 -23.12
N PRO A 159 15.80 -30.62 -23.51
CA PRO A 159 16.24 -29.24 -23.58
C PRO A 159 15.54 -28.40 -24.66
N HIS A 160 14.72 -29.02 -25.51
CA HIS A 160 13.90 -28.33 -26.50
C HIS A 160 12.47 -27.99 -26.05
N THR A 161 12.07 -28.49 -24.87
CA THR A 161 10.73 -28.21 -24.32
C THR A 161 10.83 -27.14 -23.24
N VAL A 162 10.64 -25.91 -23.66
CA VAL A 162 10.53 -24.75 -22.76
C VAL A 162 9.08 -24.65 -22.29
N LYS A 163 8.82 -24.81 -21.00
CA LYS A 163 7.50 -24.52 -20.40
C LYS A 163 7.57 -23.20 -19.70
N ASN A 164 6.68 -22.29 -20.09
CA ASN A 164 6.39 -21.10 -19.28
C ASN A 164 5.48 -21.54 -18.14
N VAL A 165 5.92 -21.32 -16.92
CA VAL A 165 5.15 -21.55 -15.71
C VAL A 165 4.79 -20.19 -15.14
N ASP A 166 3.49 -19.86 -15.15
CA ASP A 166 2.98 -18.65 -14.55
C ASP A 166 2.75 -18.90 -13.05
N GLU A 167 3.43 -18.14 -12.21
CA GLU A 167 3.23 -18.14 -10.76
C GLU A 167 2.56 -16.83 -10.36
N SER A 168 1.45 -16.91 -9.63
CA SER A 168 0.80 -15.74 -9.06
C SER A 168 1.32 -15.44 -7.66
N TYR A 169 1.36 -14.16 -7.30
CA TYR A 169 1.61 -13.69 -5.95
C TYR A 169 0.81 -12.42 -5.69
N ASN A 170 0.52 -12.18 -4.41
CA ASN A 170 -0.17 -10.99 -3.97
C ASN A 170 0.84 -9.95 -3.48
N GLU A 171 0.71 -8.73 -4.00
CA GLU A 171 1.38 -7.54 -3.47
C GLU A 171 0.38 -6.72 -2.67
N TYR A 172 0.77 -6.33 -1.48
CA TYR A 172 -0.02 -5.50 -0.59
C TYR A 172 0.65 -4.15 -0.38
N GLU A 173 -0.11 -3.10 -0.45
CA GLU A 173 0.36 -1.75 -0.20
C GLU A 173 -0.51 -1.07 0.85
N TYR A 174 0.12 -0.51 1.87
CA TYR A 174 -0.52 0.29 2.90
C TYR A 174 0.09 1.69 2.90
N VAL A 175 -0.75 2.71 2.75
CA VAL A 175 -0.30 4.10 2.64
C VAL A 175 -0.99 4.94 3.70
N ILE A 176 -0.21 5.79 4.36
CA ILE A 176 -0.68 6.85 5.26
C ILE A 176 -0.25 8.18 4.66
N ARG A 177 -1.17 9.14 4.55
CA ARG A 177 -0.87 10.49 4.07
C ARG A 177 -1.38 11.53 5.07
N THR A 178 -0.66 12.66 5.14
CA THR A 178 -1.02 13.82 5.95
C THR A 178 -1.38 15.00 5.03
N GLY A 179 -2.31 15.84 5.47
CA GLY A 179 -2.56 17.13 4.82
C GLY A 179 -3.23 17.07 3.43
N VAL A 180 -3.89 15.98 3.10
CA VAL A 180 -4.58 15.77 1.81
C VAL A 180 -6.09 16.00 1.97
N GLU A 181 -6.79 16.34 0.90
CA GLU A 181 -8.26 16.38 0.88
C GLU A 181 -8.82 14.97 1.17
N PRO A 182 -9.91 14.86 1.94
CA PRO A 182 -10.55 13.57 2.21
C PRO A 182 -10.81 12.77 0.93
N TRP A 183 -10.54 11.46 0.97
CA TRP A 183 -10.71 10.56 -0.18
C TRP A 183 -12.08 10.67 -0.83
N SER A 184 -13.14 10.88 -0.05
CA SER A 184 -14.48 11.12 -0.58
C SER A 184 -14.51 12.27 -1.58
N ARG A 185 -13.94 13.42 -1.22
CA ARG A 185 -13.85 14.60 -2.13
C ARG A 185 -12.97 14.33 -3.34
N TYR A 186 -11.89 13.59 -3.16
CA TYR A 186 -11.03 13.21 -4.27
C TYR A 186 -11.77 12.32 -5.27
N LEU A 187 -12.50 11.30 -4.79
CA LEU A 187 -13.28 10.39 -5.63
C LEU A 187 -14.42 11.12 -6.32
N ASP A 188 -15.14 12.01 -5.63
CA ASP A 188 -16.19 12.85 -6.24
C ASP A 188 -15.65 13.68 -7.39
N LYS A 189 -14.49 14.33 -7.20
CA LYS A 189 -13.81 15.10 -8.27
C LYS A 189 -13.38 14.21 -9.43
N GLN A 190 -12.93 12.98 -9.18
CA GLN A 190 -12.58 12.03 -10.25
C GLN A 190 -13.83 11.57 -11.02
N ALA A 191 -14.90 11.22 -10.32
CA ALA A 191 -16.17 10.84 -10.93
C ALA A 191 -16.74 11.97 -11.80
N GLU A 192 -16.69 13.21 -11.32
CA GLU A 192 -17.13 14.38 -12.09
C GLU A 192 -16.28 14.63 -13.34
N LYS A 193 -14.95 14.47 -13.25
CA LYS A 193 -14.05 14.55 -14.41
C LYS A 193 -14.34 13.47 -15.44
N GLN A 194 -14.60 12.25 -14.99
CA GLN A 194 -14.93 11.13 -15.88
C GLN A 194 -16.27 11.38 -16.58
N ALA A 195 -17.30 11.77 -15.84
CA ALA A 195 -18.61 12.11 -16.44
C ALA A 195 -18.51 13.22 -17.50
N LYS A 196 -17.67 14.24 -17.27
CA LYS A 196 -17.41 15.30 -18.25
C LYS A 196 -16.71 14.78 -19.52
N ARG A 197 -15.79 13.81 -19.40
CA ARG A 197 -15.12 13.16 -20.53
C ARG A 197 -16.11 12.33 -21.35
N ASP A 198 -16.93 11.53 -20.66
CA ASP A 198 -17.94 10.67 -21.31
C ASP A 198 -19.00 11.49 -22.05
N ALA A 199 -19.44 12.61 -21.47
CA ALA A 199 -20.35 13.53 -22.10
C ALA A 199 -19.75 14.18 -23.40
N LYS A 200 -18.46 14.53 -23.37
CA LYS A 200 -17.75 15.04 -24.56
C LYS A 200 -17.58 13.95 -25.63
N GLY A 201 -17.27 12.72 -25.23
CA GLY A 201 -17.18 11.59 -26.17
C GLY A 201 -18.50 11.30 -26.88
N LYS A 202 -19.61 11.28 -26.13
CA LYS A 202 -20.95 11.08 -26.70
C LYS A 202 -21.35 12.20 -27.70
N LYS A 203 -21.02 13.47 -27.41
CA LYS A 203 -21.25 14.57 -28.34
C LYS A 203 -20.45 14.41 -29.64
N LYS A 204 -19.20 13.93 -29.56
CA LYS A 204 -18.37 13.73 -30.74
C LYS A 204 -18.92 12.61 -31.62
N GLN A 205 -19.34 11.49 -31.06
CA GLN A 205 -19.98 10.39 -31.77
C GLN A 205 -21.33 10.79 -32.43
N SER A 206 -22.14 11.62 -31.77
CA SER A 206 -23.40 12.07 -32.32
C SER A 206 -23.22 13.00 -33.52
N VAL A 207 -22.13 13.76 -33.60
CA VAL A 207 -21.79 14.62 -34.75
C VAL A 207 -21.22 13.80 -35.91
N GLU A 208 -20.40 12.77 -35.62
CA GLU A 208 -19.85 11.88 -36.67
C GLU A 208 -20.93 11.00 -37.31
N ASN A 209 -22.01 10.69 -36.61
CA ASN A 209 -23.13 9.89 -37.14
C ASN A 209 -24.18 10.76 -37.90
N MET A 210 -23.98 12.07 -38.01
CA MET A 210 -24.85 13.00 -38.76
C MET A 210 -24.36 13.31 -40.16
N TRP A 211 -23.21 12.77 -40.55
CA TRP A 211 -22.61 12.88 -41.89
C TRP A 211 -22.43 11.49 -42.51
#